data_526c6ac120540efa0d3a379e69b5dbd9
#
_entry.id   526c6ac120540efa0d3a379e69b5dbd9
#
_cell.length_a   1.000
_cell.length_b   1.000
_cell.length_c   1.000
_cell.angle_alpha   90.00
_cell.angle_beta   90.00
_cell.angle_gamma   90.00
#
_symmetry.space_group_name_H-M   'P 1'
#
loop_
_entity.id
_entity.type
_entity.pdbx_description
1 polymer ?
#
loop_
_entity_poly.entity_id
_entity_poly.type
_entity_poly.pdbx_seq_one_letter_code
_entity_poly.pdbx_strand_id
1 'polypeptide(L)'
;MYLIGKTSDAVEQLTNRLQYLSSVLLEGFELSDAPLALENVDDLYEHFDKDQLFLVQDGMVYYNHLGQNLIGLDEGDLVGLPAVFGLPTPKLRADEYVELIPINRDALLKHIYTDRHRQHCWSHYLLTQNALMLDQLAIHAQTQTTPHTGFQNIQPGDVIIQQGDSAEHVYTIINGSADVFVDGVRVGDIGEEEVFGAMAVFTGEPRSATVIARTPCTIMAVPQADFILLIEAQPKAAVNLIENLARRVMLMNQQLLDKR
;
A
#
# COMPACT_ATOMS: atom_id res chain seq x y z
N MET A 1 -3.10 -12.02 12.27
CA MET A 1 -3.71 -10.93 11.44
C MET A 1 -2.70 -9.82 11.27
N TYR A 2 -2.35 -9.44 10.07
CA TYR A 2 -1.45 -8.32 9.81
C TYR A 2 -1.90 -7.50 8.61
N LEU A 3 -1.35 -6.28 8.54
CA LEU A 3 -1.71 -5.28 7.58
C LEU A 3 -0.73 -5.30 6.43
N ILE A 4 -1.23 -5.15 5.21
CA ILE A 4 -0.39 -5.07 4.01
C ILE A 4 0.13 -3.64 3.91
N GLY A 5 1.43 -3.43 4.16
CA GLY A 5 2.09 -2.12 4.11
C GLY A 5 2.98 -1.82 5.30
N LYS A 6 3.23 -0.54 5.59
CA LYS A 6 4.02 -0.13 6.76
C LYS A 6 3.28 -0.45 8.05
N THR A 7 3.87 -1.32 8.87
CA THR A 7 3.37 -1.63 10.21
C THR A 7 3.93 -0.64 11.23
N SER A 8 3.07 -0.13 12.11
CA SER A 8 3.47 0.62 13.29
C SER A 8 3.63 -0.32 14.49
N ASP A 9 4.41 0.09 15.50
CA ASP A 9 4.52 -0.66 16.76
C ASP A 9 3.14 -0.94 17.40
N ALA A 10 2.18 -0.03 17.20
CA ALA A 10 0.81 -0.19 17.67
C ALA A 10 0.08 -1.35 16.97
N VAL A 11 0.27 -1.49 15.65
CA VAL A 11 -0.29 -2.60 14.86
C VAL A 11 0.25 -3.93 15.33
N GLU A 12 1.56 -4.05 15.53
CA GLU A 12 2.19 -5.27 16.03
C GLU A 12 1.63 -5.68 17.42
N GLN A 13 1.48 -4.71 18.33
CA GLN A 13 0.88 -4.96 19.64
C GLN A 13 -0.58 -5.42 19.54
N LEU A 14 -1.38 -4.80 18.65
CA LEU A 14 -2.78 -5.20 18.44
C LEU A 14 -2.88 -6.60 17.82
N THR A 15 -2.02 -6.93 16.87
CA THR A 15 -1.95 -8.25 16.24
C THR A 15 -1.61 -9.34 17.26
N ASN A 16 -0.53 -9.16 18.03
CA ASN A 16 -0.14 -10.08 19.09
C ASN A 16 -1.26 -10.27 20.13
N ARG A 17 -1.97 -9.19 20.45
CA ARG A 17 -3.11 -9.26 21.36
C ARG A 17 -4.29 -10.05 20.77
N LEU A 18 -4.58 -9.90 19.47
CA LEU A 18 -5.64 -10.68 18.81
C LEU A 18 -5.32 -12.17 18.82
N GLN A 19 -4.09 -12.56 18.51
CA GLN A 19 -3.65 -13.97 18.55
C GLN A 19 -3.77 -14.55 19.95
N TYR A 20 -3.33 -13.82 20.98
CA TYR A 20 -3.52 -14.24 22.36
C TYR A 20 -5.00 -14.40 22.74
N LEU A 21 -5.85 -13.44 22.39
CA LEU A 21 -7.29 -13.52 22.68
C LEU A 21 -7.95 -14.67 21.91
N SER A 22 -7.60 -14.91 20.66
CA SER A 22 -8.07 -16.04 19.86
C SER A 22 -7.74 -17.38 20.54
N SER A 23 -6.50 -17.55 21.02
CA SER A 23 -6.09 -18.78 21.73
C SER A 23 -6.89 -19.01 23.00
N VAL A 24 -7.17 -17.95 23.79
CA VAL A 24 -8.01 -18.04 25.00
C VAL A 24 -9.47 -18.38 24.67
N LEU A 25 -10.02 -17.82 23.60
CA LEU A 25 -11.39 -18.10 23.16
C LEU A 25 -11.57 -19.55 22.71
N LEU A 26 -10.53 -20.17 22.15
CA LEU A 26 -10.54 -21.54 21.66
C LEU A 26 -10.04 -22.56 22.70
N GLU A 27 -9.61 -22.12 23.88
CA GLU A 27 -9.16 -23.02 24.94
C GLU A 27 -10.29 -23.98 25.36
N GLY A 28 -10.05 -25.30 25.18
CA GLY A 28 -11.05 -26.33 25.47
C GLY A 28 -12.23 -26.40 24.50
N PHE A 29 -12.16 -25.70 23.36
CA PHE A 29 -13.11 -25.87 22.27
C PHE A 29 -12.71 -27.07 21.41
N GLU A 30 -13.68 -27.94 21.08
CA GLU A 30 -13.44 -29.09 20.22
C GLU A 30 -13.33 -28.63 18.75
N LEU A 31 -12.11 -28.52 18.27
CA LEU A 31 -11.83 -28.24 16.86
C LEU A 31 -11.97 -29.52 16.01
N SER A 32 -12.29 -29.35 14.74
CA SER A 32 -12.33 -30.47 13.79
C SER A 32 -10.92 -31.02 13.56
N ASP A 33 -10.77 -32.34 13.60
CA ASP A 33 -9.51 -33.04 13.28
C ASP A 33 -9.20 -33.09 11.76
N ALA A 34 -10.11 -32.60 10.93
CA ALA A 34 -9.97 -32.61 9.47
C ALA A 34 -9.91 -31.16 8.94
N PRO A 35 -8.70 -30.58 8.82
CA PRO A 35 -8.56 -29.28 8.19
C PRO A 35 -8.92 -29.33 6.71
N LEU A 36 -9.38 -28.22 6.18
CA LEU A 36 -9.65 -28.01 4.77
C LEU A 36 -8.40 -27.45 4.11
N ALA A 37 -7.78 -28.19 3.22
CA ALA A 37 -6.68 -27.74 2.40
C ALA A 37 -7.21 -27.09 1.12
N LEU A 38 -6.88 -25.83 0.90
CA LEU A 38 -7.35 -25.03 -0.23
C LEU A 38 -6.16 -24.33 -0.89
N GLU A 39 -6.29 -24.05 -2.19
CA GLU A 39 -5.26 -23.36 -2.96
C GLU A 39 -5.94 -22.49 -4.03
N ASN A 40 -5.47 -21.25 -4.19
CA ASN A 40 -5.96 -20.32 -5.21
C ASN A 40 -7.47 -20.09 -5.19
N VAL A 41 -8.03 -19.74 -4.03
CA VAL A 41 -9.47 -19.49 -3.85
C VAL A 41 -9.72 -17.97 -3.94
N ASP A 42 -10.61 -17.56 -4.84
CA ASP A 42 -10.97 -16.14 -5.03
C ASP A 42 -11.94 -15.63 -3.95
N ASP A 43 -12.84 -16.49 -3.47
CA ASP A 43 -13.69 -16.22 -2.31
C ASP A 43 -14.09 -17.53 -1.61
N LEU A 44 -13.74 -17.67 -0.32
CA LEU A 44 -14.10 -18.84 0.47
C LEU A 44 -15.61 -19.10 0.50
N TYR A 45 -16.43 -18.05 0.49
CA TYR A 45 -17.88 -18.18 0.54
C TYR A 45 -18.55 -18.50 -0.80
N GLU A 46 -17.80 -18.70 -1.87
CA GLU A 46 -18.29 -19.40 -3.06
C GLU A 46 -18.35 -20.94 -2.87
N HIS A 47 -17.58 -21.45 -1.89
CA HIS A 47 -17.45 -22.89 -1.62
C HIS A 47 -18.07 -23.31 -0.28
N PHE A 48 -18.30 -22.38 0.64
CA PHE A 48 -18.79 -22.67 1.99
C PHE A 48 -19.95 -21.75 2.37
N ASP A 49 -20.77 -22.23 3.31
CA ASP A 49 -21.88 -21.44 3.84
C ASP A 49 -21.37 -20.22 4.63
N LYS A 50 -22.09 -19.11 4.52
CA LYS A 50 -21.77 -17.86 5.24
C LYS A 50 -21.88 -17.98 6.76
N ASP A 51 -22.52 -19.01 7.26
CA ASP A 51 -22.60 -19.32 8.70
C ASP A 51 -21.36 -20.08 9.22
N GLN A 52 -20.42 -20.39 8.34
CA GLN A 52 -19.18 -21.09 8.68
C GLN A 52 -18.07 -20.09 9.00
N LEU A 53 -17.48 -20.24 10.18
CA LEU A 53 -16.21 -19.61 10.54
C LEU A 53 -15.05 -20.55 10.24
N PHE A 54 -13.86 -19.98 10.14
CA PHE A 54 -12.65 -20.77 9.99
C PHE A 54 -11.56 -20.24 10.96
N LEU A 55 -10.73 -21.17 11.42
CA LEU A 55 -9.44 -20.87 12.06
C LEU A 55 -8.35 -21.16 11.04
N VAL A 56 -7.44 -20.22 10.83
CA VAL A 56 -6.27 -20.47 9.98
C VAL A 56 -5.32 -21.37 10.75
N GLN A 57 -5.02 -22.55 10.22
CA GLN A 57 -4.05 -23.48 10.77
C GLN A 57 -2.67 -23.32 10.13
N ASP A 58 -2.62 -23.05 8.83
CA ASP A 58 -1.40 -22.78 8.08
C ASP A 58 -1.72 -21.92 6.86
N GLY A 59 -0.77 -21.10 6.41
CA GLY A 59 -0.93 -20.22 5.27
C GLY A 59 -1.65 -18.91 5.60
N MET A 60 -2.27 -18.29 4.59
CA MET A 60 -2.83 -16.95 4.70
C MET A 60 -4.10 -16.75 3.92
N VAL A 61 -5.08 -16.09 4.56
CA VAL A 61 -6.32 -15.61 3.94
C VAL A 61 -6.36 -14.09 3.95
N TYR A 62 -6.83 -13.48 2.88
CA TYR A 62 -6.94 -12.04 2.74
C TYR A 62 -8.38 -11.58 2.69
N TYR A 63 -8.69 -10.52 3.43
CA TYR A 63 -9.85 -9.70 3.09
C TYR A 63 -9.53 -8.90 1.84
N ASN A 64 -10.23 -9.23 0.73
CA ASN A 64 -10.05 -8.58 -0.57
C ASN A 64 -11.26 -7.71 -0.93
N HIS A 65 -11.02 -6.48 -1.33
CA HIS A 65 -12.05 -5.56 -1.81
C HIS A 65 -11.60 -4.91 -3.11
N LEU A 66 -12.44 -5.00 -4.14
CA LEU A 66 -12.16 -4.47 -5.49
C LEU A 66 -10.80 -4.89 -6.07
N GLY A 67 -10.36 -6.13 -5.79
CA GLY A 67 -9.11 -6.68 -6.27
C GLY A 67 -7.88 -6.31 -5.43
N GLN A 68 -8.04 -5.58 -4.34
CA GLN A 68 -6.97 -5.24 -3.41
C GLN A 68 -7.08 -6.06 -2.12
N ASN A 69 -5.98 -6.66 -1.71
CA ASN A 69 -5.88 -7.30 -0.41
C ASN A 69 -5.71 -6.21 0.66
N LEU A 70 -6.63 -6.17 1.62
CA LEU A 70 -6.67 -5.15 2.67
C LEU A 70 -5.96 -5.62 3.94
N ILE A 71 -6.24 -6.84 4.36
CA ILE A 71 -5.79 -7.42 5.63
C ILE A 71 -5.44 -8.87 5.37
N GLY A 72 -4.28 -9.32 5.85
CA GLY A 72 -3.89 -10.72 5.91
C GLY A 72 -4.26 -11.33 7.25
N LEU A 73 -4.84 -12.50 7.21
CA LEU A 73 -5.19 -13.36 8.34
C LEU A 73 -4.29 -14.59 8.27
N ASP A 74 -3.50 -14.82 9.31
CA ASP A 74 -2.51 -15.90 9.38
C ASP A 74 -2.82 -16.91 10.49
N GLU A 75 -1.89 -17.78 10.79
CA GLU A 75 -2.05 -18.85 11.78
C GLU A 75 -2.60 -18.34 13.12
N GLY A 76 -3.67 -18.97 13.60
CA GLY A 76 -4.36 -18.63 14.83
C GLY A 76 -5.46 -17.57 14.68
N ASP A 77 -5.65 -17.00 13.51
CA ASP A 77 -6.70 -16.02 13.26
C ASP A 77 -8.06 -16.66 12.95
N LEU A 78 -9.13 -16.03 13.47
CA LEU A 78 -10.51 -16.36 13.13
C LEU A 78 -10.95 -15.60 11.87
N VAL A 79 -11.38 -16.35 10.87
CA VAL A 79 -11.81 -15.87 9.56
C VAL A 79 -13.32 -15.93 9.42
N GLY A 80 -13.92 -14.87 8.88
CA GLY A 80 -15.33 -14.87 8.50
C GLY A 80 -16.29 -14.30 9.55
N LEU A 81 -15.81 -13.75 10.65
CA LEU A 81 -16.68 -13.18 11.71
C LEU A 81 -17.76 -12.21 11.18
N PRO A 82 -17.49 -11.24 10.30
CA PRO A 82 -18.55 -10.37 9.80
C PRO A 82 -19.64 -11.12 9.05
N ALA A 83 -19.28 -12.11 8.22
CA ALA A 83 -20.23 -12.85 7.42
C ALA A 83 -21.24 -13.66 8.26
N VAL A 84 -20.76 -14.35 9.29
CA VAL A 84 -21.62 -15.18 10.16
C VAL A 84 -22.60 -14.36 11.01
N PHE A 85 -22.37 -13.04 11.15
CA PHE A 85 -23.31 -12.11 11.75
C PHE A 85 -24.16 -11.35 10.71
N GLY A 86 -24.12 -11.75 9.44
CA GLY A 86 -24.90 -11.13 8.37
C GLY A 86 -24.43 -9.72 7.99
N LEU A 87 -23.20 -9.37 8.35
CA LEU A 87 -22.62 -8.08 7.99
C LEU A 87 -22.00 -8.13 6.58
N PRO A 88 -21.95 -6.99 5.87
CA PRO A 88 -21.21 -6.91 4.62
C PRO A 88 -19.76 -7.33 4.83
N THR A 89 -19.29 -8.27 4.02
CA THR A 89 -17.95 -8.84 4.15
C THR A 89 -17.24 -8.72 2.81
N PRO A 90 -15.99 -8.22 2.80
CA PRO A 90 -15.12 -8.33 1.63
C PRO A 90 -14.92 -9.82 1.26
N LYS A 91 -14.50 -10.10 0.04
CA LYS A 91 -14.12 -11.46 -0.36
C LYS A 91 -13.02 -11.99 0.55
N LEU A 92 -13.08 -13.26 0.85
CA LEU A 92 -12.05 -14.00 1.60
C LEU A 92 -11.21 -14.81 0.62
N ARG A 93 -10.07 -14.28 0.23
CA ARG A 93 -9.20 -14.80 -0.81
C ARG A 93 -7.99 -15.53 -0.23
N ALA A 94 -7.62 -16.65 -0.84
CA ALA A 94 -6.35 -17.32 -0.59
C ALA A 94 -5.57 -17.42 -1.92
N ASP A 95 -4.43 -16.73 -2.01
CA ASP A 95 -3.61 -16.70 -3.23
C ASP A 95 -2.71 -17.93 -3.36
N GLU A 96 -2.38 -18.55 -2.22
CA GLU A 96 -1.51 -19.72 -2.10
C GLU A 96 -2.23 -20.83 -1.31
N TYR A 97 -1.47 -21.88 -0.97
CA TYR A 97 -1.96 -22.95 -0.11
C TYR A 97 -2.34 -22.43 1.28
N VAL A 98 -3.50 -22.87 1.78
CA VAL A 98 -3.98 -22.55 3.13
C VAL A 98 -4.67 -23.76 3.74
N GLU A 99 -4.45 -24.00 5.02
CA GLU A 99 -5.19 -24.97 5.83
C GLU A 99 -6.12 -24.24 6.80
N LEU A 100 -7.42 -24.56 6.71
CA LEU A 100 -8.48 -23.96 7.50
C LEU A 100 -9.21 -25.01 8.33
N ILE A 101 -9.41 -24.75 9.61
CA ILE A 101 -10.27 -25.58 10.47
C ILE A 101 -11.66 -24.95 10.49
N PRO A 102 -12.69 -25.65 10.02
CA PRO A 102 -14.06 -25.15 10.05
C PRO A 102 -14.58 -25.09 11.50
N ILE A 103 -15.22 -23.99 11.86
CA ILE A 103 -15.80 -23.74 13.19
C ILE A 103 -17.28 -23.38 13.02
N ASN A 104 -18.15 -24.10 13.70
CA ASN A 104 -19.56 -23.77 13.75
C ASN A 104 -19.77 -22.53 14.68
N ARG A 105 -20.40 -21.47 14.14
CA ARG A 105 -20.69 -20.24 14.87
C ARG A 105 -21.40 -20.46 16.18
N ASP A 106 -22.50 -21.23 16.18
CA ASP A 106 -23.36 -21.39 17.34
C ASP A 106 -22.68 -22.20 18.44
N ALA A 107 -21.86 -23.19 18.04
CA ALA A 107 -21.03 -23.95 18.97
C ALA A 107 -19.97 -23.07 19.62
N LEU A 108 -19.29 -22.24 18.85
CA LEU A 108 -18.29 -21.30 19.36
C LEU A 108 -18.93 -20.28 20.31
N LEU A 109 -20.03 -19.67 19.92
CA LEU A 109 -20.72 -18.71 20.78
C LEU A 109 -21.22 -19.36 22.07
N LYS A 110 -21.77 -20.58 22.00
CA LYS A 110 -22.17 -21.33 23.20
C LYS A 110 -20.97 -21.58 24.12
N HIS A 111 -19.83 -21.98 23.57
CA HIS A 111 -18.60 -22.19 24.33
C HIS A 111 -18.11 -20.90 25.00
N ILE A 112 -18.13 -19.78 24.29
CA ILE A 112 -17.76 -18.45 24.83
C ILE A 112 -18.71 -18.03 25.95
N TYR A 113 -20.02 -18.15 25.74
CA TYR A 113 -21.01 -17.65 26.69
C TYR A 113 -21.20 -18.52 27.93
N THR A 114 -20.65 -19.73 27.97
CA THR A 114 -20.67 -20.57 29.18
C THR A 114 -19.62 -20.17 30.22
N ASP A 115 -18.62 -19.38 29.84
CA ASP A 115 -17.55 -18.95 30.75
C ASP A 115 -17.41 -17.42 30.79
N ARG A 116 -17.38 -16.85 32.00
CA ARG A 116 -17.35 -15.39 32.18
C ARG A 116 -16.03 -14.76 31.72
N HIS A 117 -14.92 -15.50 31.83
CA HIS A 117 -13.63 -15.03 31.36
C HIS A 117 -13.58 -14.96 29.84
N ARG A 118 -14.05 -16.02 29.17
CA ARG A 118 -14.15 -16.04 27.71
C ARG A 118 -15.09 -14.95 27.16
N GLN A 119 -16.22 -14.68 27.82
CA GLN A 119 -17.11 -13.55 27.46
C GLN A 119 -16.36 -12.22 27.48
N HIS A 120 -15.55 -12.00 28.53
CA HIS A 120 -14.74 -10.80 28.61
C HIS A 120 -13.67 -10.75 27.50
N CYS A 121 -12.97 -11.83 27.27
CA CYS A 121 -11.99 -11.96 26.18
C CYS A 121 -12.63 -11.75 24.80
N TRP A 122 -13.85 -12.25 24.58
CA TRP A 122 -14.60 -12.02 23.36
C TRP A 122 -14.87 -10.54 23.10
N SER A 123 -15.32 -9.81 24.11
CA SER A 123 -15.53 -8.38 23.98
C SER A 123 -14.23 -7.63 23.66
N HIS A 124 -13.13 -8.03 24.31
CA HIS A 124 -11.79 -7.47 24.02
C HIS A 124 -11.29 -7.83 22.61
N TYR A 125 -11.56 -9.04 22.14
CA TYR A 125 -11.23 -9.48 20.79
C TYR A 125 -11.88 -8.58 19.74
N LEU A 126 -13.20 -8.39 19.84
CA LEU A 126 -13.96 -7.53 18.92
C LEU A 126 -13.49 -6.06 18.97
N LEU A 127 -13.22 -5.53 20.15
CA LEU A 127 -12.71 -4.16 20.30
C LEU A 127 -11.30 -4.01 19.75
N THR A 128 -10.43 -5.01 19.94
CA THR A 128 -9.06 -5.00 19.41
C THR A 128 -9.07 -5.09 17.89
N GLN A 129 -9.92 -5.94 17.32
CA GLN A 129 -10.13 -6.03 15.87
C GLN A 129 -10.63 -4.69 15.29
N ASN A 130 -11.58 -4.04 15.96
CA ASN A 130 -12.06 -2.73 15.56
C ASN A 130 -10.95 -1.65 15.64
N ALA A 131 -10.13 -1.65 16.71
CA ALA A 131 -9.00 -0.74 16.84
C ALA A 131 -7.99 -0.91 15.71
N LEU A 132 -7.68 -2.15 15.31
CA LEU A 132 -6.81 -2.45 14.19
C LEU A 132 -7.39 -1.91 12.87
N MET A 133 -8.70 -2.08 12.63
CA MET A 133 -9.39 -1.53 11.46
C MET A 133 -9.36 0.00 11.42
N LEU A 134 -9.53 0.67 12.57
CA LEU A 134 -9.47 2.13 12.67
C LEU A 134 -8.07 2.67 12.40
N ASP A 135 -7.02 1.97 12.86
CA ASP A 135 -5.63 2.34 12.56
C ASP A 135 -5.36 2.27 11.05
N GLN A 136 -5.88 1.23 10.38
CA GLN A 136 -5.81 1.12 8.91
C GLN A 136 -6.53 2.24 8.19
N LEU A 137 -7.74 2.59 8.62
CA LEU A 137 -8.47 3.71 8.04
C LEU A 137 -7.71 5.03 8.24
N ALA A 138 -7.04 5.22 9.39
CA ALA A 138 -6.22 6.39 9.65
C ALA A 138 -4.99 6.45 8.75
N ILE A 139 -4.29 5.33 8.54
CA ILE A 139 -3.15 5.23 7.62
C ILE A 139 -3.60 5.52 6.18
N HIS A 140 -4.71 4.92 5.74
CA HIS A 140 -5.25 5.15 4.39
C HIS A 140 -5.77 6.58 4.21
N ALA A 141 -6.35 7.19 5.24
CA ALA A 141 -6.77 8.59 5.20
C ALA A 141 -5.57 9.55 5.14
N GLN A 142 -4.45 9.21 5.79
CA GLN A 142 -3.21 9.99 5.68
C GLN A 142 -2.56 9.86 4.29
N THR A 143 -2.67 8.70 3.63
CA THR A 143 -2.20 8.51 2.25
C THR A 143 -3.12 9.18 1.21
N GLN A 144 -4.36 9.49 1.57
CA GLN A 144 -5.29 10.28 0.74
C GLN A 144 -5.25 11.79 1.02
N THR A 145 -4.39 12.28 1.92
CA THR A 145 -4.09 13.69 1.95
C THR A 145 -3.53 14.04 0.58
N THR A 146 -4.29 14.83 -0.16
CA THR A 146 -3.88 15.40 -1.46
C THR A 146 -2.46 15.91 -1.31
N PRO A 147 -1.52 15.46 -2.16
CA PRO A 147 -0.17 15.99 -2.13
C PRO A 147 -0.27 17.51 -2.10
N HIS A 148 0.50 18.19 -1.26
CA HIS A 148 0.61 19.65 -1.29
C HIS A 148 1.31 20.04 -2.59
N THR A 149 0.61 19.81 -3.71
CA THR A 149 1.07 20.19 -5.03
C THR A 149 0.91 21.69 -5.19
N GLY A 150 2.01 22.39 -5.11
CA GLY A 150 2.03 23.81 -5.40
C GLY A 150 2.17 24.04 -6.91
N PHE A 151 1.20 24.71 -7.52
CA PHE A 151 1.41 25.26 -8.87
C PHE A 151 2.26 26.53 -8.75
N GLN A 152 3.31 26.62 -9.57
CA GLN A 152 4.20 27.76 -9.64
C GLN A 152 4.27 28.27 -11.07
N ASN A 153 4.17 29.57 -11.24
CA ASN A 153 4.38 30.23 -12.52
C ASN A 153 5.81 30.77 -12.57
N ILE A 154 6.57 30.30 -13.52
CA ILE A 154 7.99 30.57 -13.70
C ILE A 154 8.18 31.40 -14.95
N GLN A 155 8.96 32.47 -14.87
CA GLN A 155 9.28 33.34 -16.01
C GLN A 155 10.43 32.77 -16.85
N PRO A 156 10.48 33.06 -18.16
CA PRO A 156 11.62 32.68 -18.99
C PRO A 156 12.95 33.19 -18.40
N GLY A 157 13.91 32.28 -18.28
CA GLY A 157 15.22 32.56 -17.71
C GLY A 157 15.34 32.28 -16.21
N ASP A 158 14.23 32.07 -15.50
CA ASP A 158 14.27 31.70 -14.09
C ASP A 158 14.76 30.25 -13.90
N VAL A 159 15.55 30.05 -12.85
CA VAL A 159 16.07 28.75 -12.46
C VAL A 159 14.99 28.00 -11.65
N ILE A 160 14.60 26.82 -12.13
CA ILE A 160 13.66 25.92 -11.44
C ILE A 160 14.43 24.97 -10.50
N ILE A 161 15.53 24.42 -10.98
CA ILE A 161 16.45 23.55 -10.23
C ILE A 161 17.86 24.05 -10.44
N GLN A 162 18.64 24.16 -9.35
CA GLN A 162 20.07 24.45 -9.41
C GLN A 162 20.86 23.16 -9.23
N GLN A 163 21.85 22.90 -10.08
CA GLN A 163 22.79 21.79 -9.93
C GLN A 163 23.53 21.89 -8.59
N GLY A 164 23.62 20.78 -7.87
CA GLY A 164 24.26 20.69 -6.55
C GLY A 164 23.33 20.91 -5.34
N ASP A 165 22.10 21.41 -5.55
CA ASP A 165 21.15 21.60 -4.46
C ASP A 165 20.59 20.27 -3.91
N SER A 166 20.00 20.31 -2.72
CA SER A 166 19.24 19.21 -2.13
C SER A 166 17.95 18.95 -2.91
N ALA A 167 17.51 17.68 -2.90
CA ALA A 167 16.35 17.23 -3.67
C ALA A 167 15.10 17.17 -2.81
N GLU A 168 14.44 18.28 -2.57
CA GLU A 168 13.23 18.35 -1.74
C GLU A 168 11.93 18.12 -2.52
N HIS A 169 11.90 18.38 -3.83
CA HIS A 169 10.71 18.31 -4.67
C HIS A 169 10.97 17.56 -5.98
N VAL A 170 9.92 16.97 -6.52
CA VAL A 170 9.83 16.52 -7.93
C VAL A 170 8.90 17.49 -8.66
N TYR A 171 9.19 17.76 -9.91
CA TYR A 171 8.47 18.75 -10.71
C TYR A 171 7.86 18.12 -11.96
N THR A 172 6.73 18.67 -12.41
CA THR A 172 6.11 18.37 -13.71
C THR A 172 5.82 19.69 -14.41
N ILE A 173 6.19 19.83 -15.69
CA ILE A 173 5.75 20.96 -16.51
C ILE A 173 4.32 20.72 -16.94
N ILE A 174 3.40 21.59 -16.54
CA ILE A 174 2.00 21.56 -16.96
C ILE A 174 1.83 22.32 -18.27
N ASN A 175 2.56 23.44 -18.42
CA ASN A 175 2.58 24.23 -19.64
C ASN A 175 3.95 24.90 -19.79
N GLY A 176 4.45 25.02 -21.04
CA GLY A 176 5.73 25.62 -21.36
C GLY A 176 6.86 24.62 -21.57
N SER A 177 8.11 25.09 -21.48
CA SER A 177 9.31 24.28 -21.68
C SER A 177 10.51 24.83 -20.93
N ALA A 178 11.45 23.95 -20.57
CA ALA A 178 12.68 24.30 -19.86
C ALA A 178 13.91 23.65 -20.53
N ASP A 179 15.07 24.28 -20.38
CA ASP A 179 16.37 23.78 -20.83
C ASP A 179 17.13 23.17 -19.64
N VAL A 180 17.87 22.09 -19.89
CA VAL A 180 18.67 21.37 -18.90
C VAL A 180 20.15 21.58 -19.17
N PHE A 181 20.89 22.00 -18.14
CA PHE A 181 22.32 22.28 -18.20
C PHE A 181 23.07 21.42 -17.17
N VAL A 182 24.22 20.90 -17.57
CA VAL A 182 25.19 20.25 -16.68
C VAL A 182 26.51 20.98 -16.86
N ASP A 183 27.08 21.47 -15.76
CA ASP A 183 28.32 22.27 -15.77
C ASP A 183 28.28 23.41 -16.79
N GLY A 184 27.14 24.06 -16.93
CA GLY A 184 26.91 25.17 -17.87
C GLY A 184 26.71 24.76 -19.33
N VAL A 185 26.78 23.48 -19.65
CA VAL A 185 26.55 22.97 -21.02
C VAL A 185 25.10 22.49 -21.15
N ARG A 186 24.38 22.97 -22.17
CA ARG A 186 23.02 22.52 -22.46
C ARG A 186 23.04 21.06 -22.92
N VAL A 187 22.37 20.18 -22.18
CA VAL A 187 22.32 18.73 -22.43
C VAL A 187 20.97 18.22 -22.89
N GLY A 188 19.91 19.03 -22.77
CA GLY A 188 18.58 18.64 -23.19
C GLY A 188 17.54 19.70 -22.89
N ASP A 189 16.30 19.31 -23.09
CA ASP A 189 15.10 20.12 -22.77
C ASP A 189 14.01 19.24 -22.12
N ILE A 190 13.05 19.90 -21.49
CA ILE A 190 11.89 19.32 -20.82
C ILE A 190 10.66 20.01 -21.38
N GLY A 191 9.71 19.21 -21.85
CA GLY A 191 8.43 19.66 -22.41
C GLY A 191 7.25 19.53 -21.44
N GLU A 192 6.05 19.81 -21.98
CA GLU A 192 4.79 19.63 -21.23
C GLU A 192 4.57 18.17 -20.84
N GLU A 193 3.95 17.95 -19.70
CA GLU A 193 3.66 16.65 -19.08
C GLU A 193 4.90 15.84 -18.69
N GLU A 194 6.09 16.38 -18.82
CA GLU A 194 7.33 15.71 -18.42
C GLU A 194 7.63 15.91 -16.93
N VAL A 195 7.96 14.78 -16.25
CA VAL A 195 8.43 14.76 -14.85
C VAL A 195 9.95 14.93 -14.83
N PHE A 196 10.44 15.80 -13.97
CA PHE A 196 11.87 16.04 -13.81
C PHE A 196 12.27 16.26 -12.34
N GLY A 197 13.58 16.16 -12.05
CA GLY A 197 14.12 16.24 -10.69
C GLY A 197 13.92 14.96 -9.85
N ALA A 198 13.27 13.92 -10.37
CA ALA A 198 13.01 12.67 -9.64
C ALA A 198 14.30 11.87 -9.34
N MET A 199 15.34 11.94 -10.18
CA MET A 199 16.57 11.15 -9.99
C MET A 199 17.20 11.41 -8.61
N ALA A 200 17.44 12.65 -8.26
CA ALA A 200 18.05 13.05 -7.00
C ALA A 200 17.18 12.65 -5.78
N VAL A 201 15.85 12.62 -5.94
CA VAL A 201 14.92 12.16 -4.90
C VAL A 201 15.07 10.65 -4.64
N PHE A 202 15.25 9.84 -5.70
CA PHE A 202 15.40 8.40 -5.56
C PHE A 202 16.79 7.95 -5.13
N THR A 203 17.85 8.67 -5.58
CA THR A 203 19.24 8.31 -5.25
C THR A 203 19.71 8.89 -3.94
N GLY A 204 19.04 9.93 -3.42
CA GLY A 204 19.51 10.70 -2.26
C GLY A 204 20.73 11.58 -2.56
N GLU A 205 21.10 11.71 -3.84
CA GLU A 205 22.23 12.54 -4.28
C GLU A 205 21.79 13.99 -4.54
N PRO A 206 22.72 14.95 -4.56
CA PRO A 206 22.42 16.32 -4.98
C PRO A 206 21.89 16.38 -6.43
N ARG A 207 21.23 17.49 -6.78
CA ARG A 207 20.72 17.74 -8.13
C ARG A 207 21.84 17.61 -9.16
N SER A 208 21.67 16.75 -10.14
CA SER A 208 22.67 16.47 -11.19
C SER A 208 22.74 17.51 -12.31
N ALA A 209 21.74 18.40 -12.41
CA ALA A 209 21.63 19.38 -13.47
C ALA A 209 20.91 20.65 -13.00
N THR A 210 21.17 21.76 -13.68
CA THR A 210 20.40 23.02 -13.59
C THR A 210 19.29 23.00 -14.63
N VAL A 211 18.07 23.37 -14.24
CA VAL A 211 16.89 23.47 -15.10
C VAL A 211 16.42 24.91 -15.13
N ILE A 212 16.34 25.50 -16.32
CA ILE A 212 16.01 26.92 -16.54
C ILE A 212 14.77 26.98 -17.47
N ALA A 213 13.78 27.76 -17.09
CA ALA A 213 12.61 27.96 -17.93
C ALA A 213 12.99 28.65 -19.25
N ARG A 214 12.63 28.04 -20.38
CA ARG A 214 12.85 28.59 -21.74
C ARG A 214 11.69 29.49 -22.18
N THR A 215 10.48 29.09 -21.80
CA THR A 215 9.23 29.84 -22.04
C THR A 215 8.57 30.14 -20.70
N PRO A 216 7.52 30.98 -20.65
CA PRO A 216 6.70 31.05 -19.45
C PRO A 216 6.20 29.62 -19.13
N CYS A 217 6.47 29.14 -17.91
CA CYS A 217 6.12 27.80 -17.48
C CYS A 217 5.14 27.84 -16.31
N THR A 218 4.16 26.94 -16.35
CA THR A 218 3.42 26.53 -15.17
C THR A 218 3.94 25.15 -14.76
N ILE A 219 4.53 25.05 -13.58
CA ILE A 219 5.05 23.79 -13.04
C ILE A 219 4.23 23.37 -11.83
N MET A 220 4.11 22.08 -11.63
CA MET A 220 3.60 21.46 -10.42
C MET A 220 4.78 20.92 -9.61
N ALA A 221 4.96 21.42 -8.38
CA ALA A 221 5.97 20.96 -7.45
C ALA A 221 5.33 19.99 -6.45
N VAL A 222 5.91 18.80 -6.32
CA VAL A 222 5.46 17.75 -5.39
C VAL A 222 6.60 17.48 -4.41
N PRO A 223 6.39 17.63 -3.08
CA PRO A 223 7.40 17.27 -2.08
C PRO A 223 7.84 15.80 -2.23
N GLN A 224 9.09 15.50 -1.87
CA GLN A 224 9.67 14.16 -1.97
C GLN A 224 8.81 13.10 -1.29
N ALA A 225 8.34 13.36 -0.06
CA ALA A 225 7.51 12.42 0.69
C ALA A 225 6.18 12.12 -0.01
N ASP A 226 5.52 13.16 -0.54
CA ASP A 226 4.24 13.03 -1.23
C ASP A 226 4.41 12.36 -2.60
N PHE A 227 5.55 12.56 -3.27
CA PHE A 227 5.85 11.92 -4.55
C PHE A 227 6.05 10.41 -4.42
N ILE A 228 6.70 9.95 -3.34
CA ILE A 228 6.86 8.53 -3.03
C ILE A 228 5.48 7.91 -2.78
N LEU A 229 4.65 8.54 -1.96
CA LEU A 229 3.28 8.09 -1.69
C LEU A 229 2.42 8.07 -2.96
N LEU A 230 2.58 9.05 -3.85
CA LEU A 230 1.87 9.09 -5.13
C LEU A 230 2.23 7.88 -6.01
N ILE A 231 3.50 7.50 -6.06
CA ILE A 231 3.97 6.34 -6.82
C ILE A 231 3.45 5.03 -6.22
N GLU A 232 3.45 4.90 -4.89
CA GLU A 232 2.91 3.75 -4.19
C GLU A 232 1.38 3.60 -4.42
N ALA A 233 0.65 4.73 -4.39
CA ALA A 233 -0.80 4.75 -4.61
C ALA A 233 -1.22 4.58 -6.09
N GLN A 234 -0.36 4.98 -7.03
CA GLN A 234 -0.62 4.93 -8.47
C GLN A 234 0.52 4.26 -9.25
N PRO A 235 0.59 2.92 -9.29
CA PRO A 235 1.67 2.19 -9.98
C PRO A 235 1.82 2.57 -11.46
N LYS A 236 0.76 3.02 -12.13
CA LYS A 236 0.81 3.53 -13.50
C LYS A 236 1.72 4.76 -13.65
N ALA A 237 1.77 5.64 -12.63
CA ALA A 237 2.68 6.79 -12.64
C ALA A 237 4.15 6.34 -12.61
N ALA A 238 4.46 5.29 -11.84
CA ALA A 238 5.79 4.67 -11.80
C ALA A 238 6.17 4.08 -13.16
N VAL A 239 5.25 3.36 -13.82
CA VAL A 239 5.48 2.78 -15.14
C VAL A 239 5.79 3.87 -16.19
N ASN A 240 5.00 4.96 -16.21
CA ASN A 240 5.25 6.09 -17.10
C ASN A 240 6.61 6.75 -16.86
N LEU A 241 7.00 6.89 -15.59
CA LEU A 241 8.33 7.43 -15.25
C LEU A 241 9.46 6.52 -15.73
N ILE A 242 9.32 5.20 -15.53
CA ILE A 242 10.30 4.20 -16.02
C ILE A 242 10.40 4.24 -17.55
N GLU A 243 9.28 4.32 -18.26
CA GLU A 243 9.27 4.42 -19.72
C GLU A 243 9.98 5.69 -20.20
N ASN A 244 9.74 6.84 -19.55
CA ASN A 244 10.41 8.10 -19.89
C ASN A 244 11.92 8.02 -19.64
N LEU A 245 12.36 7.44 -18.52
CA LEU A 245 13.76 7.22 -18.21
C LEU A 245 14.42 6.27 -19.23
N ALA A 246 13.76 5.16 -19.58
CA ALA A 246 14.26 4.22 -20.58
C ALA A 246 14.41 4.87 -21.96
N ARG A 247 13.44 5.68 -22.39
CA ARG A 247 13.54 6.46 -23.65
C ARG A 247 14.72 7.42 -23.65
N ARG A 248 14.97 8.13 -22.53
CA ARG A 248 16.12 9.04 -22.39
C ARG A 248 17.44 8.30 -22.49
N VAL A 249 17.58 7.15 -21.84
CA VAL A 249 18.78 6.30 -21.93
C VAL A 249 19.02 5.83 -23.37
N MET A 250 17.96 5.43 -24.10
CA MET A 250 18.08 5.03 -25.51
C MET A 250 18.55 6.19 -26.39
N LEU A 251 17.99 7.39 -26.21
CA LEU A 251 18.40 8.59 -26.96
C LEU A 251 19.84 8.98 -26.66
N MET A 252 20.27 8.93 -25.40
CA MET A 252 21.65 9.21 -25.01
C MET A 252 22.64 8.18 -25.66
N ASN A 253 22.28 6.91 -25.68
CA ASN A 253 23.11 5.88 -26.32
C ASN A 253 23.22 6.11 -27.83
N GLN A 254 22.16 6.52 -28.51
CA GLN A 254 22.21 6.89 -29.94
C GLN A 254 23.14 8.10 -30.18
N GLN A 255 23.02 9.16 -29.39
CA GLN A 255 23.87 10.35 -29.52
C GLN A 255 25.35 10.05 -29.25
N LEU A 256 25.68 9.05 -28.44
CA LEU A 256 27.05 8.61 -28.19
C LEU A 256 27.59 7.83 -29.39
N LEU A 257 26.73 7.10 -30.11
CA LEU A 257 27.13 6.37 -31.35
C LEU A 257 27.31 7.32 -32.53
N ASP A 258 26.48 8.35 -32.65
CA ASP A 258 26.56 9.35 -33.73
C ASP A 258 27.76 10.32 -33.61
N LYS A 259 28.40 10.37 -32.46
CA LYS A 259 29.61 11.19 -32.18
C LYS A 259 30.93 10.42 -32.42
N ARG A 260 30.86 9.16 -32.87
CA ARG A 260 32.01 8.34 -33.29
C ARG A 260 32.13 8.29 -34.79
#